data_0afdba93ff5ca319c8021cd3db394532
#
_entry.id   0afdba93ff5ca319c8021cd3db394532
#
_cell.length_a   1.000
_cell.length_b   1.000
_cell.length_c   1.000
_cell.angle_alpha   90.00
_cell.angle_beta   90.00
_cell.angle_gamma   90.00
#
_symmetry.space_group_name_H-M   'P 1'
#
loop_
_entity.id
_entity.type
_entity.pdbx_description
1 polymer ?
#
loop_
_entity_poly.entity_id
_entity_poly.type
_entity_poly.pdbx_seq_one_letter_code
_entity_poly.pdbx_strand_id
1 'polypeptide(L)'
;MRKRTLSRPKQTARNLLLTALVLLLTWLLAGFSPLTKGMMAADVARRNLLPEAEIIHEGKDRHGDDLMYLQQGDEFLRFGYQRIFPFYGEWSAQHFTGKDGVICLPDQETVGVMLALGDLEDVRGAELELHASPDRTQPRTLHWTVEGERENDRAFRFVLPARTDEETMLAERLRQDACPEAYYDWTLRLYDGDGGLLRTLTGPAKG
;
A
#
# COMPACT_ATOMS: atom_id res chain seq x y z
N MET A 1 -45.68 12.21 -43.58
CA MET A 1 -45.23 11.72 -42.28
C MET A 1 -44.79 12.89 -41.41
N ARG A 2 -45.53 13.24 -40.34
CA ARG A 2 -45.19 14.33 -39.40
C ARG A 2 -44.12 13.84 -38.44
N LYS A 3 -42.88 14.35 -38.52
CA LYS A 3 -41.83 14.11 -37.50
C LYS A 3 -42.30 14.73 -36.18
N ARG A 4 -42.66 13.88 -35.21
CA ARG A 4 -42.98 14.32 -33.85
C ARG A 4 -41.64 14.77 -33.20
N THR A 5 -41.40 16.06 -33.16
CA THR A 5 -40.33 16.66 -32.39
C THR A 5 -40.66 16.54 -30.89
N LEU A 6 -39.86 15.81 -30.16
CA LEU A 6 -39.95 15.72 -28.69
C LEU A 6 -39.71 17.10 -28.07
N SER A 7 -40.45 17.47 -27.03
CA SER A 7 -40.17 18.70 -26.28
C SER A 7 -38.73 18.64 -25.67
N ARG A 8 -38.07 19.80 -25.52
CA ARG A 8 -36.71 19.89 -25.00
C ARG A 8 -36.45 19.04 -23.75
N PRO A 9 -37.30 19.04 -22.67
CA PRO A 9 -37.09 18.21 -21.49
C PRO A 9 -37.14 16.70 -21.78
N LYS A 10 -38.03 16.26 -22.67
CA LYS A 10 -38.14 14.85 -23.11
C LYS A 10 -36.92 14.41 -23.92
N GLN A 11 -36.32 15.32 -24.67
CA GLN A 11 -35.13 15.06 -25.46
C GLN A 11 -33.90 14.93 -24.53
N THR A 12 -33.78 15.79 -23.50
CA THR A 12 -32.76 15.72 -22.49
C THR A 12 -32.86 14.43 -21.69
N ALA A 13 -34.06 14.07 -21.20
CA ALA A 13 -34.30 12.83 -20.47
C ALA A 13 -33.94 11.59 -21.30
N ARG A 14 -34.30 11.56 -22.58
CA ARG A 14 -33.93 10.47 -23.49
C ARG A 14 -32.42 10.38 -23.67
N ASN A 15 -31.73 11.50 -23.84
CA ASN A 15 -30.30 11.52 -24.04
C ASN A 15 -29.57 11.04 -22.77
N LEU A 16 -30.01 11.47 -21.58
CA LEU A 16 -29.49 10.98 -20.30
C LEU A 16 -29.67 9.46 -20.14
N LEU A 17 -30.85 8.95 -20.50
CA LEU A 17 -31.16 7.53 -20.42
C LEU A 17 -30.31 6.71 -21.41
N LEU A 18 -30.09 7.21 -22.62
CA LEU A 18 -29.19 6.58 -23.59
C LEU A 18 -27.75 6.60 -23.13
N THR A 19 -27.30 7.71 -22.56
CA THR A 19 -25.94 7.79 -21.99
C THR A 19 -25.74 6.81 -20.85
N ALA A 20 -26.72 6.73 -19.92
CA ALA A 20 -26.69 5.76 -18.82
C ALA A 20 -26.69 4.31 -19.32
N LEU A 21 -27.48 4.02 -20.36
CA LEU A 21 -27.52 2.68 -20.98
C LEU A 21 -26.18 2.34 -21.65
N VAL A 22 -25.56 3.27 -22.37
CA VAL A 22 -24.23 3.06 -22.98
C VAL A 22 -23.19 2.81 -21.90
N LEU A 23 -23.18 3.61 -20.83
CA LEU A 23 -22.25 3.41 -19.70
C LEU A 23 -22.46 2.06 -19.03
N LEU A 24 -23.71 1.64 -18.80
CA LEU A 24 -24.02 0.33 -18.24
C LEU A 24 -23.56 -0.81 -19.16
N LEU A 25 -23.81 -0.72 -20.44
CA LEU A 25 -23.35 -1.71 -21.43
C LEU A 25 -21.82 -1.78 -21.50
N THR A 26 -21.15 -0.63 -21.47
CA THR A 26 -19.68 -0.59 -21.44
C THR A 26 -19.15 -1.27 -20.18
N TRP A 27 -19.76 -1.01 -19.03
CA TRP A 27 -19.38 -1.63 -17.76
C TRP A 27 -19.62 -3.15 -17.77
N LEU A 28 -20.75 -3.61 -18.32
CA LEU A 28 -21.05 -5.03 -18.51
C LEU A 28 -20.03 -5.72 -19.43
N LEU A 29 -19.71 -5.08 -20.57
CA LEU A 29 -18.75 -5.60 -21.55
C LEU A 29 -17.30 -5.61 -21.01
N ALA A 30 -16.96 -4.69 -20.10
CA ALA A 30 -15.69 -4.64 -19.41
C ALA A 30 -15.60 -5.62 -18.23
N GLY A 31 -16.52 -6.57 -18.10
CA GLY A 31 -16.49 -7.59 -17.05
C GLY A 31 -16.75 -7.05 -15.64
N PHE A 32 -17.59 -6.01 -15.50
CA PHE A 32 -17.87 -5.33 -14.23
C PHE A 32 -16.61 -4.71 -13.57
N SER A 33 -15.68 -4.23 -14.38
CA SER A 33 -14.47 -3.55 -13.89
C SER A 33 -14.81 -2.46 -12.89
N PRO A 34 -14.02 -2.30 -11.81
CA PRO A 34 -14.29 -1.35 -10.74
C PRO A 34 -14.38 0.10 -11.24
N LEU A 35 -15.43 0.82 -10.82
CA LEU A 35 -15.66 2.23 -11.16
C LEU A 35 -15.03 3.19 -10.14
N THR A 36 -14.73 2.69 -8.94
CA THR A 36 -14.09 3.48 -7.86
C THR A 36 -12.93 2.72 -7.25
N LYS A 37 -12.01 3.45 -6.61
CA LYS A 37 -10.91 2.86 -5.85
C LYS A 37 -11.41 1.87 -4.79
N GLY A 38 -12.46 2.23 -4.04
CA GLY A 38 -13.04 1.36 -3.01
C GLY A 38 -13.61 0.06 -3.58
N MET A 39 -14.29 0.11 -4.74
CA MET A 39 -14.75 -1.12 -5.42
C MET A 39 -13.59 -1.99 -5.86
N MET A 40 -12.53 -1.40 -6.37
CA MET A 40 -11.31 -2.11 -6.77
C MET A 40 -10.65 -2.76 -5.55
N ALA A 41 -10.44 -2.00 -4.47
CA ALA A 41 -9.86 -2.52 -3.24
C ALA A 41 -10.66 -3.71 -2.68
N ALA A 42 -11.99 -3.59 -2.62
CA ALA A 42 -12.87 -4.67 -2.15
C ALA A 42 -12.84 -5.90 -3.07
N ASP A 43 -12.71 -5.71 -4.37
CA ASP A 43 -12.60 -6.82 -5.33
C ASP A 43 -11.26 -7.54 -5.21
N VAL A 44 -10.15 -6.79 -5.13
CA VAL A 44 -8.80 -7.33 -4.92
C VAL A 44 -8.72 -8.06 -3.58
N ALA A 45 -9.22 -7.46 -2.51
CA ALA A 45 -9.28 -8.07 -1.18
C ALA A 45 -10.02 -9.40 -1.19
N ARG A 46 -11.22 -9.44 -1.79
CA ARG A 46 -12.03 -10.67 -1.89
C ARG A 46 -11.32 -11.77 -2.67
N ARG A 47 -10.66 -11.44 -3.81
CA ARG A 47 -9.90 -12.41 -4.62
C ARG A 47 -8.67 -12.96 -3.86
N ASN A 48 -8.14 -12.20 -2.93
CA ASN A 48 -7.02 -12.60 -2.08
C ASN A 48 -7.46 -13.14 -0.71
N LEU A 49 -8.72 -13.52 -0.54
CA LEU A 49 -9.30 -14.11 0.67
C LEU A 49 -9.28 -13.19 1.91
N LEU A 50 -9.29 -11.87 1.69
CA LEU A 50 -9.34 -10.83 2.72
C LEU A 50 -10.59 -9.95 2.56
N PRO A 51 -11.83 -10.51 2.64
CA PRO A 51 -13.05 -9.79 2.27
C PRO A 51 -13.38 -8.58 3.16
N GLU A 52 -12.82 -8.51 4.35
CA GLU A 52 -13.02 -7.43 5.33
C GLU A 52 -11.82 -6.48 5.42
N ALA A 53 -10.87 -6.58 4.47
CA ALA A 53 -9.69 -5.74 4.50
C ALA A 53 -10.02 -4.27 4.26
N GLU A 54 -9.39 -3.41 5.06
CA GLU A 54 -9.51 -1.95 4.98
C GLU A 54 -8.30 -1.35 4.29
N ILE A 55 -8.50 -0.21 3.61
CA ILE A 55 -7.40 0.57 3.05
C ILE A 55 -6.71 1.31 4.20
N ILE A 56 -5.43 1.03 4.41
CA ILE A 56 -4.63 1.64 5.49
C ILE A 56 -3.64 2.68 4.99
N HIS A 57 -3.16 2.54 3.73
CA HIS A 57 -2.19 3.44 3.15
C HIS A 57 -2.28 3.45 1.63
N GLU A 58 -1.99 4.61 1.01
CA GLU A 58 -1.77 4.77 -0.42
C GLU A 58 -0.39 5.39 -0.63
N GLY A 59 0.35 4.93 -1.61
CA GLY A 59 1.68 5.43 -1.95
C GLY A 59 1.98 5.26 -3.43
N LYS A 60 3.25 5.32 -3.78
CA LYS A 60 3.72 5.07 -5.14
C LYS A 60 4.83 4.03 -5.15
N ASP A 61 5.01 3.38 -6.29
CA ASP A 61 6.17 2.55 -6.52
C ASP A 61 7.37 3.36 -7.06
N ARG A 62 8.48 2.67 -7.29
CA ARG A 62 9.72 3.26 -7.85
C ARG A 62 9.57 3.85 -9.26
N HIS A 63 8.49 3.54 -9.96
CA HIS A 63 8.18 4.04 -11.30
C HIS A 63 7.16 5.18 -11.27
N GLY A 64 6.63 5.51 -10.09
CA GLY A 64 5.60 6.52 -9.85
C GLY A 64 4.18 5.99 -10.04
N ASP A 65 4.02 4.68 -10.19
CA ASP A 65 2.70 4.05 -10.27
C ASP A 65 2.03 3.98 -8.90
N ASP A 66 0.72 4.12 -8.86
CA ASP A 66 -0.03 4.16 -7.60
C ASP A 66 -0.05 2.79 -6.91
N LEU A 67 0.23 2.77 -5.61
CA LEU A 67 0.15 1.59 -4.73
C LEU A 67 -0.96 1.76 -3.70
N MET A 68 -1.55 0.64 -3.29
CA MET A 68 -2.52 0.57 -2.22
C MET A 68 -2.19 -0.57 -1.27
N TYR A 69 -2.34 -0.29 0.03
CA TYR A 69 -2.11 -1.25 1.10
C TYR A 69 -3.43 -1.51 1.83
N LEU A 70 -3.79 -2.78 1.93
CA LEU A 70 -4.95 -3.24 2.66
C LEU A 70 -4.51 -4.06 3.87
N GLN A 71 -5.35 -4.08 4.92
CA GLN A 71 -5.14 -4.86 6.14
C GLN A 71 -6.41 -5.57 6.58
N GLN A 72 -6.26 -6.82 7.00
CA GLN A 72 -7.27 -7.57 7.75
C GLN A 72 -6.57 -8.37 8.87
N GLY A 73 -6.62 -7.87 10.11
CA GLY A 73 -5.85 -8.43 11.22
C GLY A 73 -4.34 -8.37 10.95
N ASP A 74 -3.66 -9.51 11.00
CA ASP A 74 -2.24 -9.63 10.71
C ASP A 74 -1.91 -9.83 9.22
N GLU A 75 -2.92 -9.93 8.36
CA GLU A 75 -2.73 -10.10 6.92
C GLU A 75 -2.76 -8.76 6.21
N PHE A 76 -1.74 -8.53 5.40
CA PHE A 76 -1.56 -7.32 4.61
C PHE A 76 -1.47 -7.66 3.13
N LEU A 77 -2.06 -6.81 2.30
CA LEU A 77 -2.04 -6.93 0.87
C LEU A 77 -1.59 -5.60 0.26
N ARG A 78 -0.53 -5.63 -0.55
CA ARG A 78 -0.09 -4.50 -1.37
C ARG A 78 -0.36 -4.81 -2.82
N PHE A 79 -0.90 -3.86 -3.56
CA PHE A 79 -1.06 -3.98 -5.01
C PHE A 79 -0.92 -2.65 -5.71
N GLY A 80 -0.43 -2.70 -6.95
CA GLY A 80 -0.41 -1.57 -7.85
C GLY A 80 -1.76 -1.35 -8.52
N TYR A 81 -2.12 -0.11 -8.81
CA TYR A 81 -3.34 0.21 -9.55
C TYR A 81 -3.16 1.40 -10.47
N GLN A 82 -4.02 1.48 -11.49
CA GLN A 82 -4.09 2.63 -12.38
C GLN A 82 -5.53 2.96 -12.75
N ARG A 83 -5.76 4.23 -13.08
CA ARG A 83 -7.05 4.66 -13.62
C ARG A 83 -7.07 4.49 -15.13
N ILE A 84 -7.89 3.58 -15.61
CA ILE A 84 -8.19 3.39 -17.04
C ILE A 84 -9.63 3.89 -17.26
N PHE A 85 -9.77 5.21 -17.47
CA PHE A 85 -11.10 5.85 -17.51
C PHE A 85 -12.13 5.08 -18.35
N PRO A 86 -13.34 4.84 -17.81
CA PRO A 86 -13.85 5.23 -16.49
C PRO A 86 -13.55 4.23 -15.36
N PHE A 87 -12.77 3.21 -15.59
CA PHE A 87 -12.50 2.09 -14.70
C PHE A 87 -11.15 2.21 -13.96
N TYR A 88 -10.95 1.33 -12.99
CA TYR A 88 -9.68 1.08 -12.33
C TYR A 88 -9.20 -0.33 -12.67
N GLY A 89 -7.91 -0.46 -12.94
CA GLY A 89 -7.22 -1.74 -13.11
C GLY A 89 -6.16 -1.91 -12.03
N GLU A 90 -5.93 -3.15 -11.60
CA GLU A 90 -4.87 -3.49 -10.64
C GLU A 90 -3.85 -4.42 -11.29
N TRP A 91 -2.65 -4.44 -10.71
CA TRP A 91 -1.59 -5.39 -11.04
C TRP A 91 -0.76 -5.73 -9.81
N SER A 92 -0.07 -6.88 -9.87
CA SER A 92 0.99 -7.26 -8.93
C SER A 92 0.58 -7.21 -7.45
N ALA A 93 -0.43 -8.00 -7.07
CA ALA A 93 -0.80 -8.16 -5.67
C ALA A 93 0.25 -8.99 -4.92
N GLN A 94 0.70 -8.50 -3.76
CA GLN A 94 1.65 -9.17 -2.87
C GLN A 94 1.05 -9.29 -1.47
N HIS A 95 1.18 -10.48 -0.90
CA HIS A 95 0.71 -10.84 0.43
C HIS A 95 1.83 -10.74 1.45
N PHE A 96 1.54 -10.19 2.62
CA PHE A 96 2.48 -10.10 3.74
C PHE A 96 1.75 -10.48 5.01
N THR A 97 2.46 -11.08 5.96
CA THR A 97 1.95 -11.35 7.29
C THR A 97 2.68 -10.45 8.28
N GLY A 98 1.94 -9.63 8.99
CA GLY A 98 2.44 -8.78 10.06
C GLY A 98 2.47 -9.49 11.41
N LYS A 99 2.59 -8.71 12.46
CA LYS A 99 2.53 -9.17 13.84
C LYS A 99 1.76 -8.16 14.69
N ASP A 100 0.78 -8.65 15.44
CA ASP A 100 -0.10 -7.84 16.29
C ASP A 100 -0.70 -6.64 15.53
N GLY A 101 -1.17 -6.89 14.28
CA GLY A 101 -1.78 -5.90 13.41
C GLY A 101 -0.82 -4.88 12.80
N VAL A 102 0.50 -5.12 12.84
CA VAL A 102 1.52 -4.18 12.31
C VAL A 102 2.52 -4.90 11.43
N ILE A 103 2.95 -4.24 10.36
CA ILE A 103 4.03 -4.69 9.48
C ILE A 103 5.03 -3.55 9.24
N CYS A 104 6.31 -3.89 9.05
CA CYS A 104 7.34 -2.95 8.65
C CYS A 104 7.90 -3.35 7.29
N LEU A 105 7.78 -2.46 6.31
CA LEU A 105 8.14 -2.69 4.91
C LEU A 105 8.99 -1.53 4.37
N PRO A 106 9.88 -1.78 3.38
CA PRO A 106 10.51 -0.70 2.62
C PRO A 106 9.48 0.12 1.84
N ASP A 107 9.62 1.44 1.88
CA ASP A 107 8.87 2.32 0.99
C ASP A 107 9.33 2.09 -0.46
N GLN A 108 8.37 1.96 -1.35
CA GLN A 108 8.66 1.69 -2.76
C GLN A 108 9.00 2.96 -3.55
N GLU A 109 8.52 4.11 -3.12
CA GLU A 109 8.78 5.39 -3.77
C GLU A 109 10.16 5.94 -3.42
N THR A 110 10.53 5.90 -2.15
CA THR A 110 11.70 6.60 -1.62
C THR A 110 12.77 5.63 -1.12
N VAL A 111 13.98 5.74 -1.69
CA VAL A 111 15.15 4.96 -1.24
C VAL A 111 15.50 5.29 0.21
N GLY A 112 15.79 4.27 1.00
CA GLY A 112 16.20 4.45 2.40
C GLY A 112 15.06 4.86 3.33
N VAL A 113 13.82 4.56 2.96
CA VAL A 113 12.66 4.76 3.82
C VAL A 113 12.01 3.42 4.14
N MET A 114 11.66 3.23 5.41
CA MET A 114 10.84 2.13 5.89
C MET A 114 9.49 2.67 6.37
N LEU A 115 8.43 1.90 6.17
CA LEU A 115 7.08 2.20 6.64
C LEU A 115 6.65 1.16 7.66
N ALA A 116 6.19 1.59 8.84
CA ALA A 116 5.38 0.75 9.72
C ALA A 116 3.92 1.06 9.46
N LEU A 117 3.15 0.04 9.09
CA LEU A 117 1.75 0.15 8.69
C LEU A 117 0.88 -0.74 9.58
N GLY A 118 -0.33 -0.30 9.91
CA GLY A 118 -1.32 -1.12 10.59
C GLY A 118 -2.00 -0.45 11.78
N ASP A 119 -2.22 -1.22 12.86
CA ASP A 119 -2.97 -0.78 14.05
C ASP A 119 -2.12 0.10 14.96
N LEU A 120 -2.00 1.39 14.59
CA LEU A 120 -1.13 2.38 15.20
C LEU A 120 -1.89 3.59 15.78
N GLU A 121 -3.21 3.50 15.94
CA GLU A 121 -4.06 4.62 16.39
C GLU A 121 -3.66 5.19 17.75
N ASP A 122 -3.30 4.31 18.71
CA ASP A 122 -2.90 4.68 20.08
C ASP A 122 -1.40 5.04 20.19
N VAL A 123 -0.63 4.84 19.13
CA VAL A 123 0.81 5.09 19.10
C VAL A 123 1.09 6.57 18.85
N ARG A 124 1.98 7.18 19.62
CA ARG A 124 2.41 8.57 19.46
C ARG A 124 3.87 8.72 19.08
N GLY A 125 4.69 7.71 19.39
CA GLY A 125 6.09 7.63 19.00
C GLY A 125 6.45 6.24 18.53
N ALA A 126 7.41 6.15 17.63
CA ALA A 126 7.91 4.87 17.13
C ALA A 126 9.43 4.94 16.94
N GLU A 127 10.13 3.85 17.25
CA GLU A 127 11.55 3.67 17.01
C GLU A 127 11.76 2.38 16.23
N LEU A 128 12.48 2.44 15.14
CA LEU A 128 12.85 1.30 14.31
C LEU A 128 14.34 1.00 14.51
N GLU A 129 14.64 -0.23 14.91
CA GLU A 129 15.96 -0.82 14.86
C GLU A 129 15.98 -1.80 13.69
N LEU A 130 16.82 -1.54 12.69
CA LEU A 130 16.92 -2.31 11.46
C LEU A 130 18.33 -2.90 11.33
N HIS A 131 18.38 -4.20 11.14
CA HIS A 131 19.59 -4.93 10.79
C HIS A 131 19.44 -5.45 9.38
N ALA A 132 20.33 -5.07 8.46
CA ALA A 132 20.28 -5.51 7.08
C ALA A 132 21.63 -5.98 6.58
N SER A 133 21.62 -7.06 5.81
CA SER A 133 22.83 -7.62 5.16
C SER A 133 22.66 -7.56 3.64
N PRO A 134 23.71 -7.15 2.91
CA PRO A 134 23.68 -7.15 1.45
C PRO A 134 23.62 -8.57 0.85
N ASP A 135 24.06 -9.57 1.62
CA ASP A 135 24.11 -10.98 1.20
C ASP A 135 23.88 -11.88 2.41
N ARG A 136 23.05 -12.94 2.27
CA ARG A 136 22.83 -13.95 3.31
C ARG A 136 24.09 -14.70 3.75
N THR A 137 25.13 -14.69 2.93
CA THR A 137 26.40 -15.40 3.17
C THR A 137 27.45 -14.51 3.82
N GLN A 138 27.25 -13.19 3.89
CA GLN A 138 28.23 -12.27 4.45
C GLN A 138 27.84 -11.82 5.87
N PRO A 139 28.79 -11.86 6.83
CA PRO A 139 28.53 -11.50 8.22
C PRO A 139 28.45 -9.98 8.48
N ARG A 140 28.59 -9.14 7.45
CA ARG A 140 28.49 -7.68 7.61
C ARG A 140 27.03 -7.27 7.58
N THR A 141 26.51 -6.98 8.76
CA THR A 141 25.18 -6.45 8.96
C THR A 141 25.29 -4.95 9.19
N LEU A 142 24.63 -4.14 8.38
CA LEU A 142 24.42 -2.74 8.67
C LEU A 142 23.29 -2.61 9.68
N HIS A 143 23.45 -1.65 10.58
CA HIS A 143 22.53 -1.42 11.69
C HIS A 143 22.10 0.04 11.73
N TRP A 144 20.81 0.27 11.79
CA TRP A 144 20.21 1.59 11.97
C TRP A 144 19.26 1.58 13.16
N THR A 145 19.28 2.67 13.91
CA THR A 145 18.24 3.00 14.90
C THR A 145 17.69 4.36 14.53
N VAL A 146 16.39 4.43 14.24
CA VAL A 146 15.76 5.62 13.68
C VAL A 146 14.42 5.87 14.36
N GLU A 147 14.18 7.13 14.73
CA GLU A 147 12.87 7.59 15.18
C GLU A 147 11.93 7.74 13.99
N GLY A 148 10.67 7.34 14.18
CA GLY A 148 9.63 7.41 13.16
C GLY A 148 8.89 8.72 13.16
N GLU A 149 8.63 9.27 11.99
CA GLU A 149 7.69 10.35 11.78
C GLU A 149 6.29 9.79 11.53
N ARG A 150 5.29 10.25 12.25
CA ARG A 150 3.91 9.83 12.05
C ARG A 150 3.34 10.47 10.79
N GLU A 151 2.94 9.67 9.81
CA GLU A 151 2.27 10.16 8.59
C GLU A 151 0.76 10.28 8.78
N ASN A 152 0.16 9.28 9.42
CA ASN A 152 -1.27 9.22 9.73
C ASN A 152 -1.54 8.26 10.90
N ASP A 153 -2.81 7.94 11.17
CA ASP A 153 -3.20 7.06 12.27
C ASP A 153 -2.83 5.59 12.05
N ARG A 154 -2.43 5.21 10.85
CA ARG A 154 -2.11 3.84 10.43
C ARG A 154 -0.68 3.71 9.90
N ALA A 155 0.15 4.79 9.92
CA ALA A 155 1.48 4.77 9.31
C ALA A 155 2.51 5.61 10.04
N PHE A 156 3.71 5.05 10.22
CA PHE A 156 4.95 5.75 10.58
C PHE A 156 5.98 5.57 9.49
N ARG A 157 6.74 6.63 9.24
CA ARG A 157 7.82 6.69 8.28
C ARG A 157 9.17 6.82 8.99
N PHE A 158 10.15 6.01 8.57
CA PHE A 158 11.51 5.98 9.11
C PHE A 158 12.50 6.25 8.00
N VAL A 159 13.29 7.32 8.13
CA VAL A 159 14.30 7.68 7.13
C VAL A 159 15.65 7.13 7.57
N LEU A 160 16.15 6.13 6.85
CA LEU A 160 17.44 5.49 7.12
C LEU A 160 18.57 6.43 6.65
N PRO A 161 19.50 6.85 7.54
CA PRO A 161 20.60 7.68 7.13
C PRO A 161 21.60 6.86 6.29
N ALA A 162 21.68 7.17 4.99
CA ALA A 162 22.68 6.59 4.09
C ALA A 162 23.91 7.52 4.06
N ARG A 163 24.96 7.19 4.81
CA ARG A 163 26.19 8.00 4.96
C ARG A 163 27.34 7.47 4.11
N THR A 164 27.23 6.25 3.63
CA THR A 164 28.23 5.57 2.81
C THR A 164 27.62 5.03 1.53
N ASP A 165 28.46 4.76 0.52
CA ASP A 165 28.00 4.14 -0.73
C ASP A 165 27.42 2.73 -0.47
N GLU A 166 27.96 2.00 0.50
CA GLU A 166 27.46 0.68 0.89
C GLU A 166 26.06 0.76 1.49
N GLU A 167 25.81 1.72 2.39
CA GLU A 167 24.47 1.98 2.96
C GLU A 167 23.47 2.40 1.89
N THR A 168 23.90 3.26 0.96
CA THR A 168 23.05 3.69 -0.17
C THR A 168 22.68 2.52 -1.07
N MET A 169 23.65 1.68 -1.42
CA MET A 169 23.38 0.46 -2.21
C MET A 169 22.45 -0.51 -1.51
N LEU A 170 22.61 -0.68 -0.18
CA LEU A 170 21.75 -1.58 0.58
C LEU A 170 20.34 -1.02 0.71
N ALA A 171 20.18 0.28 0.96
CA ALA A 171 18.89 0.95 0.99
C ALA A 171 18.12 0.81 -0.35
N GLU A 172 18.83 0.92 -1.49
CA GLU A 172 18.26 0.65 -2.80
C GLU A 172 17.83 -0.81 -2.99
N ARG A 173 18.61 -1.76 -2.48
CA ARG A 173 18.27 -3.19 -2.53
C ARG A 173 17.07 -3.54 -1.67
N LEU A 174 16.95 -2.93 -0.47
CA LEU A 174 15.77 -3.12 0.39
C LEU A 174 14.47 -2.69 -0.30
N ARG A 175 14.53 -1.63 -1.11
CA ARG A 175 13.39 -1.16 -1.91
C ARG A 175 12.99 -2.14 -3.03
N GLN A 176 13.94 -2.94 -3.52
CA GLN A 176 13.69 -3.90 -4.58
C GLN A 176 13.15 -5.21 -3.99
N ASP A 177 11.84 -5.31 -3.81
CA ASP A 177 11.14 -6.49 -3.24
C ASP A 177 11.49 -7.85 -3.89
N ALA A 178 12.05 -7.82 -5.08
CA ALA A 178 12.42 -9.01 -5.82
C ALA A 178 13.87 -9.45 -5.56
N CYS A 179 14.60 -8.80 -4.63
CA CYS A 179 15.99 -9.15 -4.38
C CYS A 179 16.05 -10.28 -3.33
N PRO A 180 16.23 -11.56 -3.74
CA PRO A 180 16.42 -12.68 -2.81
C PRO A 180 17.73 -12.57 -2.02
N GLU A 181 18.56 -11.60 -2.36
CA GLU A 181 19.89 -11.36 -1.79
C GLU A 181 19.88 -10.40 -0.60
N ALA A 182 18.86 -9.54 -0.47
CA ALA A 182 18.74 -8.65 0.67
C ALA A 182 17.97 -9.35 1.80
N TYR A 183 18.65 -9.52 2.92
CA TYR A 183 18.04 -10.03 4.15
C TYR A 183 18.01 -8.92 5.19
N TYR A 184 16.88 -8.74 5.85
CA TYR A 184 16.78 -7.80 6.95
C TYR A 184 15.86 -8.30 8.06
N ASP A 185 16.23 -7.95 9.29
CA ASP A 185 15.44 -8.10 10.50
C ASP A 185 15.16 -6.73 11.07
N TRP A 186 13.99 -6.56 11.68
CA TRP A 186 13.62 -5.31 12.31
C TRP A 186 13.05 -5.53 13.70
N THR A 187 13.29 -4.54 14.55
CA THR A 187 12.62 -4.39 15.85
C THR A 187 11.97 -3.02 15.88
N LEU A 188 10.66 -2.99 16.05
CA LEU A 188 9.85 -1.80 16.14
C LEU A 188 9.38 -1.62 17.58
N ARG A 189 9.72 -0.49 18.19
CA ARG A 189 9.26 -0.08 19.52
C ARG A 189 8.22 1.02 19.35
N LEU A 190 7.05 0.84 19.94
CA LEU A 190 5.91 1.73 19.83
C LEU A 190 5.61 2.34 21.21
N TYR A 191 5.41 3.67 21.25
CA TYR A 191 5.27 4.45 22.47
C TYR A 191 3.93 5.20 22.51
N ASP A 192 3.40 5.39 23.71
CA ASP A 192 2.24 6.24 23.97
C ASP A 192 2.59 7.74 24.00
N GLY A 193 1.59 8.59 24.34
CA GLY A 193 1.76 10.04 24.42
C GLY A 193 2.67 10.51 25.56
N ASP A 194 2.89 9.69 26.57
CA ASP A 194 3.72 9.99 27.73
C ASP A 194 5.14 9.40 27.60
N GLY A 195 5.44 8.77 26.45
CA GLY A 195 6.71 8.11 26.18
C GLY A 195 6.83 6.70 26.80
N GLY A 196 5.72 6.16 27.31
CA GLY A 196 5.66 4.79 27.79
C GLY A 196 5.70 3.78 26.64
N LEU A 197 6.50 2.71 26.79
CA LEU A 197 6.59 1.64 25.81
C LEU A 197 5.28 0.83 25.78
N LEU A 198 4.53 0.89 24.67
CA LEU A 198 3.31 0.13 24.47
C LEU A 198 3.59 -1.28 23.99
N ARG A 199 4.38 -1.41 22.92
CA ARG A 199 4.65 -2.68 22.25
C ARG A 199 6.07 -2.73 21.71
N THR A 200 6.64 -3.94 21.67
CA THR A 200 7.85 -4.24 20.89
C THR A 200 7.54 -5.37 19.92
N LEU A 201 7.71 -5.10 18.66
CA LEU A 201 7.47 -6.05 17.57
C LEU A 201 8.79 -6.37 16.89
N THR A 202 8.99 -7.61 16.48
CA THR A 202 10.19 -8.06 15.76
C THR A 202 9.77 -8.93 14.61
N GLY A 203 10.42 -8.80 13.48
CA GLY A 203 10.15 -9.70 12.37
C GLY A 203 11.10 -9.48 11.21
N PRO A 204 11.23 -10.49 10.33
CA PRO A 204 11.57 -10.24 8.96
C PRO A 204 10.31 -9.75 8.24
N ALA A 205 10.44 -8.87 7.26
CA ALA A 205 9.40 -8.72 6.26
C ALA A 205 9.40 -10.00 5.40
N LYS A 206 8.45 -10.90 5.67
CA LYS A 206 8.22 -12.05 4.81
C LYS A 206 7.24 -11.63 3.73
N GLY A 207 7.68 -11.57 2.48
CA GLY A 207 6.83 -11.54 1.31
C GLY A 207 6.56 -12.96 0.85
#